data_8f6c0773e42f3b86871e52bd0378c5f4
#
_entry.id   8f6c0773e42f3b86871e52bd0378c5f4
#
_cell.length_a   1.000
_cell.length_b   1.000
_cell.length_c   1.000
_cell.angle_alpha   90.00
_cell.angle_beta   90.00
_cell.angle_gamma   90.00
#
_symmetry.space_group_name_H-M   'P 1'
#
loop_
_entity.id
_entity.type
_entity.pdbx_description
1 polymer ?
#
loop_
_entity_poly.entity_id
_entity_poly.type
_entity_poly.pdbx_seq_one_letter_code
_entity_poly.pdbx_strand_id
1 'polypeptide(L)'
;MDYGKLLQTILDIAEEMLVAGAEVSRVEDSIERMVSAYDCPWDRVNAFITTTNIQVTFEDPNGSIITQIRRVKRSDTNFDRLDYLNNLSRYICTYKPDIAEMREKYFEVMNRPVNPLWLRYLSGIMVAGGFTIFFGGSIFDGLISSIVSILIINLLGNLKRFNINQMAIIFFTSVISGVVSILLCSLGLANLDKVLIGEIMLMIPGVAMTNAIRDMLIGDIATGLLRLANAVLIAGAIALGFAAPLALMKGLANLSLIEIHVPFIMIPIRSGALAVTIQIVTAFIGCIGFALFFNMKKRQVIYSGVGGAVAWGIYLIFAHLMGSVFIPTLIASVFIGVYSEIMAKVNKAPATIFFTSVAIALIPGASLYYAMESLLDKDMEAAAYNGNNALTIALAISMGIIFVAVAGKFRTEFKKRMK
;
A
#
# COMPACT_ATOMS: atom_id res chain seq x y z
N MET A 1 -39.91 4.82 -4.67
CA MET A 1 -38.62 4.38 -4.06
C MET A 1 -38.17 5.43 -3.08
N ASP A 2 -37.57 5.06 -1.94
CA ASP A 2 -36.99 6.03 -0.97
C ASP A 2 -35.54 6.33 -1.39
N TYR A 3 -35.35 7.41 -2.13
CA TYR A 3 -34.04 7.82 -2.65
C TYR A 3 -33.06 8.21 -1.56
N GLY A 4 -33.55 8.66 -0.39
CA GLY A 4 -32.69 8.94 0.78
C GLY A 4 -32.07 7.65 1.33
N LYS A 5 -32.85 6.58 1.46
CA LYS A 5 -32.33 5.26 1.88
C LYS A 5 -31.49 4.59 0.79
N LEU A 6 -31.83 4.82 -0.49
CA LEU A 6 -30.99 4.37 -1.61
C LEU A 6 -29.59 4.97 -1.50
N LEU A 7 -29.49 6.32 -1.38
CA LEU A 7 -28.19 6.98 -1.24
C LEU A 7 -27.46 6.50 0.00
N GLN A 8 -28.13 6.32 1.13
CA GLN A 8 -27.51 5.81 2.34
C GLN A 8 -26.83 4.44 2.11
N THR A 9 -27.50 3.53 1.41
CA THR A 9 -26.96 2.19 1.12
C THR A 9 -25.79 2.26 0.12
N ILE A 10 -25.89 3.13 -0.88
CA ILE A 10 -24.78 3.38 -1.83
C ILE A 10 -23.55 3.96 -1.09
N LEU A 11 -23.78 4.88 -0.14
CA LEU A 11 -22.70 5.46 0.67
C LEU A 11 -22.05 4.44 1.63
N ASP A 12 -22.82 3.47 2.16
CA ASP A 12 -22.27 2.39 2.96
C ASP A 12 -21.31 1.52 2.12
N ILE A 13 -21.67 1.21 0.87
CA ILE A 13 -20.82 0.49 -0.09
C ILE A 13 -19.59 1.32 -0.45
N ALA A 14 -19.76 2.61 -0.75
CA ALA A 14 -18.69 3.51 -1.14
C ALA A 14 -17.67 3.75 -0.01
N GLU A 15 -18.14 3.93 1.23
CA GLU A 15 -17.29 4.03 2.42
C GLU A 15 -16.41 2.78 2.56
N GLU A 16 -17.00 1.59 2.48
CA GLU A 16 -16.22 0.35 2.60
C GLU A 16 -15.29 0.10 1.40
N MET A 17 -15.64 0.55 0.19
CA MET A 17 -14.71 0.53 -0.94
C MET A 17 -13.48 1.41 -0.65
N LEU A 18 -13.68 2.62 -0.12
CA LEU A 18 -12.60 3.54 0.22
C LEU A 18 -11.74 2.98 1.37
N VAL A 19 -12.39 2.46 2.42
CA VAL A 19 -11.73 1.79 3.55
C VAL A 19 -10.90 0.59 3.07
N ALA A 20 -11.40 -0.21 2.13
CA ALA A 20 -10.71 -1.39 1.60
C ALA A 20 -9.55 -1.06 0.64
N GLY A 21 -9.30 0.22 0.35
CA GLY A 21 -8.16 0.67 -0.45
C GLY A 21 -8.50 1.02 -1.91
N ALA A 22 -9.76 1.35 -2.22
CA ALA A 22 -10.12 1.87 -3.53
C ALA A 22 -9.52 3.26 -3.77
N GLU A 23 -9.31 3.57 -5.04
CA GLU A 23 -8.99 4.92 -5.50
C GLU A 23 -10.20 5.84 -5.38
N VAL A 24 -9.98 7.11 -5.00
CA VAL A 24 -11.06 8.10 -4.85
C VAL A 24 -11.89 8.22 -6.14
N SER A 25 -11.23 8.39 -7.27
CA SER A 25 -11.89 8.51 -8.57
C SER A 25 -12.73 7.26 -8.96
N ARG A 26 -12.33 6.08 -8.51
CA ARG A 26 -13.10 4.85 -8.71
C ARG A 26 -14.35 4.80 -7.83
N VAL A 27 -14.24 5.27 -6.60
CA VAL A 27 -15.40 5.35 -5.68
C VAL A 27 -16.41 6.35 -6.22
N GLU A 28 -15.95 7.50 -6.71
CA GLU A 28 -16.75 8.54 -7.36
C GLU A 28 -17.53 7.97 -8.57
N ASP A 29 -16.83 7.38 -9.55
CA ASP A 29 -17.45 6.72 -10.72
C ASP A 29 -18.44 5.61 -10.30
N SER A 30 -18.16 4.88 -9.22
CA SER A 30 -19.08 3.84 -8.73
C SER A 30 -20.37 4.44 -8.13
N ILE A 31 -20.28 5.52 -7.37
CA ILE A 31 -21.44 6.23 -6.80
C ILE A 31 -22.30 6.79 -7.92
N GLU A 32 -21.69 7.54 -8.84
CA GLU A 32 -22.40 8.16 -9.96
C GLU A 32 -23.16 7.11 -10.78
N ARG A 33 -22.53 5.98 -11.11
CA ARG A 33 -23.18 4.89 -11.85
C ARG A 33 -24.28 4.22 -11.06
N MET A 34 -24.10 3.95 -9.77
CA MET A 34 -25.12 3.32 -8.94
C MET A 34 -26.34 4.23 -8.77
N VAL A 35 -26.15 5.53 -8.55
CA VAL A 35 -27.24 6.50 -8.44
C VAL A 35 -27.98 6.62 -9.77
N SER A 36 -27.25 6.81 -10.87
CA SER A 36 -27.84 6.98 -12.21
C SER A 36 -28.56 5.73 -12.72
N ALA A 37 -28.23 4.54 -12.20
CA ALA A 37 -28.94 3.32 -12.53
C ALA A 37 -30.43 3.35 -12.10
N TYR A 38 -30.79 4.18 -11.12
CA TYR A 38 -32.16 4.34 -10.62
C TYR A 38 -32.88 5.58 -11.19
N ASP A 39 -32.64 5.84 -12.47
CA ASP A 39 -33.27 6.89 -13.26
C ASP A 39 -33.00 8.32 -12.79
N CYS A 40 -31.96 8.51 -11.97
CA CYS A 40 -31.45 9.82 -11.60
C CYS A 40 -30.60 10.40 -12.73
N PRO A 41 -30.76 11.68 -13.12
CA PRO A 41 -30.00 12.26 -14.21
C PRO A 41 -28.50 12.27 -13.89
N TRP A 42 -27.69 11.69 -14.80
CA TRP A 42 -26.23 11.59 -14.62
C TRP A 42 -25.54 12.93 -14.42
N ASP A 43 -25.95 13.95 -15.15
CA ASP A 43 -25.42 15.31 -15.09
C ASP A 43 -25.80 16.07 -13.80
N ARG A 44 -26.72 15.51 -13.01
CA ARG A 44 -27.17 16.04 -11.72
C ARG A 44 -26.61 15.29 -10.51
N VAL A 45 -25.76 14.30 -10.71
CA VAL A 45 -25.06 13.59 -9.63
C VAL A 45 -23.70 14.23 -9.41
N ASN A 46 -23.46 14.77 -8.22
CA ASN A 46 -22.20 15.39 -7.83
C ASN A 46 -21.65 14.66 -6.60
N ALA A 47 -20.53 13.98 -6.77
CA ALA A 47 -19.81 13.34 -5.69
C ALA A 47 -18.51 14.10 -5.41
N PHE A 48 -18.29 14.50 -4.16
CA PHE A 48 -17.04 15.07 -3.69
C PHE A 48 -16.44 14.15 -2.63
N ILE A 49 -15.30 13.57 -2.94
CA ILE A 49 -14.69 12.51 -2.13
C ILE A 49 -13.26 12.90 -1.76
N THR A 50 -12.95 12.75 -0.49
CA THR A 50 -11.58 12.81 0.03
C THR A 50 -11.28 11.50 0.76
N THR A 51 -10.06 11.34 1.26
CA THR A 51 -9.68 10.16 2.06
C THR A 51 -10.50 10.00 3.34
N THR A 52 -11.14 11.07 3.83
CA THR A 52 -11.83 11.11 5.13
C THR A 52 -13.31 11.48 5.04
N ASN A 53 -13.78 11.87 3.86
CA ASN A 53 -15.15 12.35 3.69
C ASN A 53 -15.69 12.00 2.31
N ILE A 54 -16.96 11.60 2.26
CA ILE A 54 -17.74 11.39 1.04
C ILE A 54 -18.97 12.26 1.13
N GLN A 55 -19.12 13.19 0.22
CA GLN A 55 -20.31 14.04 0.10
C GLN A 55 -20.93 13.80 -1.27
N VAL A 56 -22.21 13.50 -1.31
CA VAL A 56 -22.95 13.26 -2.55
C VAL A 56 -24.22 14.09 -2.55
N THR A 57 -24.44 14.78 -3.67
CA THR A 57 -25.67 15.51 -3.95
C THR A 57 -26.20 15.05 -5.31
N PHE A 58 -27.47 14.74 -5.40
CA PHE A 58 -28.11 14.44 -6.67
C PHE A 58 -29.58 14.89 -6.68
N GLU A 59 -30.15 15.03 -7.87
CA GLU A 59 -31.54 15.30 -8.09
C GLU A 59 -32.29 13.98 -8.35
N ASP A 60 -33.35 13.72 -7.59
CA ASP A 60 -34.19 12.54 -7.80
C ASP A 60 -35.11 12.73 -9.02
N PRO A 61 -35.78 11.67 -9.54
CA PRO A 61 -36.71 11.78 -10.66
C PRO A 61 -37.91 12.70 -10.43
N ASN A 62 -38.19 13.11 -9.18
CA ASN A 62 -39.24 14.06 -8.82
C ASN A 62 -38.74 15.52 -8.76
N GLY A 63 -37.44 15.76 -9.04
CA GLY A 63 -36.82 17.07 -8.95
C GLY A 63 -36.37 17.48 -7.54
N SER A 64 -36.38 16.55 -6.56
CA SER A 64 -35.93 16.87 -5.20
C SER A 64 -34.42 16.67 -5.08
N ILE A 65 -33.75 17.63 -4.47
CA ILE A 65 -32.31 17.58 -4.23
C ILE A 65 -32.04 16.83 -2.91
N ILE A 66 -31.27 15.76 -3.02
CA ILE A 66 -30.85 14.93 -1.87
C ILE A 66 -29.35 15.07 -1.69
N THR A 67 -28.93 15.45 -0.47
CA THR A 67 -27.52 15.55 -0.09
C THR A 67 -27.28 14.71 1.15
N GLN A 68 -26.24 13.88 1.12
CA GLN A 68 -25.76 13.13 2.28
C GLN A 68 -24.22 13.22 2.38
N ILE A 69 -23.75 13.19 3.63
CA ILE A 69 -22.32 13.22 3.96
C ILE A 69 -21.99 11.98 4.79
N ARG A 70 -20.86 11.34 4.46
CA ARG A 70 -20.32 10.21 5.20
C ARG A 70 -18.87 10.49 5.60
N ARG A 71 -18.58 10.43 6.89
CA ARG A 71 -17.21 10.59 7.39
C ARG A 71 -16.52 9.21 7.46
N VAL A 72 -15.42 9.06 6.75
CA VAL A 72 -14.59 7.86 6.76
C VAL A 72 -13.58 7.96 7.91
N LYS A 73 -13.72 7.11 8.93
CA LYS A 73 -12.86 7.12 10.14
C LYS A 73 -11.81 6.01 10.14
N ARG A 74 -11.97 5.02 9.28
CA ARG A 74 -11.12 3.84 9.21
C ARG A 74 -10.33 3.84 7.91
N SER A 75 -9.12 3.30 7.94
CA SER A 75 -8.34 2.98 6.77
C SER A 75 -7.77 1.58 6.96
N ASP A 76 -7.99 0.73 6.01
CA ASP A 76 -7.47 -0.64 5.97
C ASP A 76 -7.16 -1.00 4.52
N THR A 77 -6.52 -2.12 4.26
CA THR A 77 -6.32 -2.62 2.91
C THR A 77 -6.80 -4.06 2.88
N ASN A 78 -7.95 -4.28 2.21
CA ASN A 78 -8.54 -5.61 2.07
C ASN A 78 -9.03 -5.80 0.62
N PHE A 79 -8.18 -6.39 -0.19
CA PHE A 79 -8.45 -6.52 -1.62
C PHE A 79 -9.49 -7.59 -1.96
N ASP A 80 -9.72 -8.60 -1.12
CA ASP A 80 -10.86 -9.49 -1.29
C ASP A 80 -12.18 -8.73 -1.14
N ARG A 81 -12.30 -7.92 -0.07
CA ARG A 81 -13.47 -7.08 0.15
C ARG A 81 -13.67 -6.07 -0.97
N LEU A 82 -12.61 -5.39 -1.39
CA LEU A 82 -12.67 -4.44 -2.50
C LEU A 82 -13.18 -5.07 -3.80
N ASP A 83 -12.70 -6.27 -4.13
CA ASP A 83 -13.14 -7.00 -5.32
C ASP A 83 -14.63 -7.34 -5.27
N TYR A 84 -15.13 -7.80 -4.12
CA TYR A 84 -16.55 -8.10 -3.95
C TYR A 84 -17.44 -6.85 -3.94
N LEU A 85 -17.01 -5.75 -3.30
CA LEU A 85 -17.75 -4.47 -3.34
C LEU A 85 -17.81 -3.91 -4.77
N ASN A 86 -16.73 -4.01 -5.53
CA ASN A 86 -16.72 -3.61 -6.93
C ASN A 86 -17.66 -4.49 -7.79
N ASN A 87 -17.75 -5.79 -7.50
CA ASN A 87 -18.70 -6.67 -8.16
C ASN A 87 -20.15 -6.36 -7.74
N LEU A 88 -20.40 -6.01 -6.48
CA LEU A 88 -21.69 -5.56 -5.98
C LEU A 88 -22.13 -4.26 -6.67
N SER A 89 -21.24 -3.28 -6.81
CA SER A 89 -21.53 -2.04 -7.55
C SER A 89 -21.97 -2.35 -8.99
N ARG A 90 -21.28 -3.25 -9.69
CA ARG A 90 -21.67 -3.69 -11.05
C ARG A 90 -23.01 -4.41 -11.07
N TYR A 91 -23.27 -5.26 -10.08
CA TYR A 91 -24.53 -5.94 -9.93
C TYR A 91 -25.69 -4.95 -9.80
N ILE A 92 -25.54 -3.95 -8.92
CA ILE A 92 -26.52 -2.88 -8.70
C ILE A 92 -26.81 -2.14 -10.00
N CYS A 93 -25.78 -1.74 -10.74
CA CYS A 93 -25.94 -1.05 -12.03
C CYS A 93 -26.64 -1.89 -13.09
N THR A 94 -26.49 -3.22 -13.06
CA THR A 94 -27.03 -4.12 -14.09
C THR A 94 -28.46 -4.55 -13.77
N TYR A 95 -28.73 -4.94 -12.53
CA TYR A 95 -29.97 -5.58 -12.12
C TYR A 95 -30.94 -4.66 -11.39
N LYS A 96 -30.47 -3.48 -10.93
CA LYS A 96 -31.28 -2.49 -10.20
C LYS A 96 -32.08 -3.12 -9.04
N PRO A 97 -31.43 -3.87 -8.11
CA PRO A 97 -32.14 -4.55 -7.03
C PRO A 97 -32.82 -3.54 -6.10
N ASP A 98 -33.78 -3.98 -5.30
CA ASP A 98 -34.36 -3.15 -4.27
C ASP A 98 -33.37 -2.87 -3.12
N ILE A 99 -33.71 -1.93 -2.23
CA ILE A 99 -32.84 -1.53 -1.11
C ILE A 99 -32.59 -2.69 -0.14
N ALA A 100 -33.56 -3.58 0.03
CA ALA A 100 -33.45 -4.73 0.94
C ALA A 100 -32.42 -5.73 0.40
N GLU A 101 -32.53 -6.10 -0.86
CA GLU A 101 -31.57 -6.98 -1.55
C GLU A 101 -30.16 -6.35 -1.61
N MET A 102 -30.04 -5.03 -1.86
CA MET A 102 -28.74 -4.35 -1.83
C MET A 102 -28.06 -4.49 -0.47
N ARG A 103 -28.82 -4.30 0.62
CA ARG A 103 -28.31 -4.43 1.98
C ARG A 103 -27.93 -5.86 2.32
N GLU A 104 -28.73 -6.82 1.94
CA GLU A 104 -28.43 -8.24 2.12
C GLU A 104 -27.08 -8.59 1.48
N LYS A 105 -26.90 -8.26 0.19
CA LYS A 105 -25.64 -8.50 -0.53
C LYS A 105 -24.46 -7.72 0.05
N TYR A 106 -24.69 -6.50 0.51
CA TYR A 106 -23.67 -5.75 1.22
C TYR A 106 -23.22 -6.45 2.51
N PHE A 107 -24.16 -6.95 3.32
CA PHE A 107 -23.83 -7.71 4.52
C PHE A 107 -23.15 -9.05 4.24
N GLU A 108 -23.51 -9.72 3.13
CA GLU A 108 -22.77 -10.91 2.67
C GLU A 108 -21.28 -10.58 2.42
N VAL A 109 -21.00 -9.46 1.76
CA VAL A 109 -19.62 -9.03 1.51
C VAL A 109 -18.91 -8.68 2.82
N MET A 110 -19.59 -7.98 3.74
CA MET A 110 -19.00 -7.57 5.02
C MET A 110 -18.68 -8.73 5.94
N ASN A 111 -19.48 -9.80 5.91
CA ASN A 111 -19.31 -11.00 6.72
C ASN A 111 -18.34 -12.03 6.13
N ARG A 112 -17.70 -11.72 5.00
CA ARG A 112 -16.71 -12.63 4.40
C ARG A 112 -15.51 -12.87 5.32
N PRO A 113 -15.04 -14.13 5.40
CA PRO A 113 -13.90 -14.45 6.23
C PRO A 113 -12.61 -13.76 5.72
N VAL A 114 -11.87 -13.17 6.63
CA VAL A 114 -10.51 -12.68 6.39
C VAL A 114 -9.51 -13.84 6.49
N ASN A 115 -8.30 -13.63 5.97
CA ASN A 115 -7.24 -14.63 6.07
C ASN A 115 -7.03 -15.08 7.53
N PRO A 116 -6.88 -16.39 7.78
CA PRO A 116 -6.64 -16.91 9.13
C PRO A 116 -5.29 -16.41 9.68
N LEU A 117 -5.14 -16.40 10.99
CA LEU A 117 -3.95 -15.83 11.67
C LEU A 117 -2.63 -16.42 11.16
N TRP A 118 -2.58 -17.73 10.94
CA TRP A 118 -1.36 -18.37 10.43
C TRP A 118 -0.93 -17.83 9.07
N LEU A 119 -1.89 -17.50 8.18
CA LEU A 119 -1.61 -16.95 6.86
C LEU A 119 -1.15 -15.48 6.97
N ARG A 120 -1.67 -14.74 7.94
CA ARG A 120 -1.20 -13.38 8.27
C ARG A 120 0.24 -13.41 8.80
N TYR A 121 0.58 -14.37 9.68
CA TYR A 121 1.97 -14.54 10.12
C TYR A 121 2.88 -14.93 8.95
N LEU A 122 2.45 -15.88 8.11
CA LEU A 122 3.20 -16.25 6.92
C LEU A 122 3.44 -15.04 6.00
N SER A 123 2.44 -14.17 5.83
CA SER A 123 2.61 -12.95 5.03
C SER A 123 3.68 -12.02 5.62
N GLY A 124 3.70 -11.82 6.94
CA GLY A 124 4.72 -11.03 7.61
C GLY A 124 6.13 -11.60 7.47
N ILE A 125 6.26 -12.91 7.66
CA ILE A 125 7.52 -13.64 7.47
C ILE A 125 8.06 -13.44 6.04
N MET A 126 7.19 -13.58 5.03
CA MET A 126 7.56 -13.41 3.63
C MET A 126 7.92 -11.97 3.30
N VAL A 127 7.20 -10.99 3.85
CA VAL A 127 7.49 -9.57 3.65
C VAL A 127 8.78 -9.19 4.36
N ALA A 128 8.86 -9.31 5.67
CA ALA A 128 10.01 -8.84 6.43
C ALA A 128 11.28 -9.64 6.06
N GLY A 129 11.24 -10.97 6.12
CA GLY A 129 12.37 -11.81 5.76
C GLY A 129 12.78 -11.67 4.29
N GLY A 130 11.81 -11.64 3.38
CA GLY A 130 12.06 -11.47 1.94
C GLY A 130 12.73 -10.14 1.63
N PHE A 131 12.20 -9.02 2.14
CA PHE A 131 12.77 -7.70 1.89
C PHE A 131 14.08 -7.46 2.64
N THR A 132 14.29 -8.05 3.82
CA THR A 132 15.61 -8.04 4.48
C THR A 132 16.69 -8.60 3.53
N ILE A 133 16.46 -9.77 2.95
CA ILE A 133 17.40 -10.41 2.01
C ILE A 133 17.48 -9.63 0.69
N PHE A 134 16.36 -9.09 0.21
CA PHE A 134 16.28 -8.23 -0.98
C PHE A 134 17.22 -7.01 -0.88
N PHE A 135 17.25 -6.35 0.28
CA PHE A 135 18.11 -5.19 0.56
C PHE A 135 19.54 -5.58 1.00
N GLY A 136 19.96 -6.81 0.72
CA GLY A 136 21.33 -7.27 0.89
C GLY A 136 21.63 -7.89 2.26
N GLY A 137 20.62 -8.21 3.06
CA GLY A 137 20.77 -8.96 4.30
C GLY A 137 21.15 -10.43 4.04
N SER A 138 21.69 -11.08 5.07
CA SER A 138 21.96 -12.52 5.10
C SER A 138 20.67 -13.32 5.33
N ILE A 139 20.77 -14.65 5.25
CA ILE A 139 19.69 -15.56 5.62
C ILE A 139 19.35 -15.41 7.11
N PHE A 140 20.35 -15.20 7.98
CA PHE A 140 20.14 -15.01 9.41
C PHE A 140 19.42 -13.68 9.71
N ASP A 141 19.76 -12.59 9.00
CA ASP A 141 19.04 -11.32 9.08
C ASP A 141 17.57 -11.51 8.71
N GLY A 142 17.32 -12.24 7.62
CA GLY A 142 15.97 -12.57 7.16
C GLY A 142 15.19 -13.43 8.15
N LEU A 143 15.83 -14.37 8.85
CA LEU A 143 15.20 -15.21 9.87
C LEU A 143 14.81 -14.36 11.10
N ILE A 144 15.70 -13.50 11.59
CA ILE A 144 15.41 -12.62 12.74
C ILE A 144 14.29 -11.65 12.39
N SER A 145 14.36 -10.97 11.25
CA SER A 145 13.29 -10.10 10.77
C SER A 145 11.95 -10.83 10.64
N SER A 146 11.97 -12.09 10.18
CA SER A 146 10.78 -12.97 10.12
C SER A 146 10.18 -13.24 11.49
N ILE A 147 10.99 -13.50 12.50
CA ILE A 147 10.53 -13.71 13.87
C ILE A 147 9.88 -12.44 14.43
N VAL A 148 10.55 -11.29 14.27
CA VAL A 148 10.03 -9.99 14.75
C VAL A 148 8.75 -9.60 13.99
N SER A 149 8.60 -9.96 12.73
CA SER A 149 7.39 -9.70 11.95
C SER A 149 6.12 -10.30 12.57
N ILE A 150 6.23 -11.46 13.24
CA ILE A 150 5.13 -12.09 13.96
C ILE A 150 4.68 -11.18 15.13
N LEU A 151 5.64 -10.62 15.85
CA LEU A 151 5.38 -9.64 16.91
C LEU A 151 4.69 -8.39 16.36
N ILE A 152 5.21 -7.82 15.26
CA ILE A 152 4.64 -6.63 14.61
C ILE A 152 3.18 -6.89 14.23
N ILE A 153 2.86 -8.01 13.60
CA ILE A 153 1.48 -8.35 13.19
C ILE A 153 0.57 -8.47 14.41
N ASN A 154 1.05 -9.09 15.50
CA ASN A 154 0.28 -9.19 16.75
C ASN A 154 0.01 -7.81 17.35
N LEU A 155 1.02 -6.95 17.44
CA LEU A 155 0.88 -5.61 17.98
C LEU A 155 -0.09 -4.76 17.14
N LEU A 156 0.09 -4.72 15.81
CA LEU A 156 -0.82 -4.00 14.90
C LEU A 156 -2.26 -4.52 15.00
N GLY A 157 -2.45 -5.84 15.12
CA GLY A 157 -3.78 -6.44 15.23
C GLY A 157 -4.46 -6.16 16.57
N ASN A 158 -3.74 -6.28 17.69
CA ASN A 158 -4.29 -6.13 19.03
C ASN A 158 -4.49 -4.66 19.42
N LEU A 159 -3.54 -3.78 19.10
CA LEU A 159 -3.62 -2.36 19.43
C LEU A 159 -4.77 -1.64 18.69
N LYS A 160 -5.14 -2.09 17.49
CA LYS A 160 -6.33 -1.57 16.77
C LYS A 160 -7.63 -1.72 17.57
N ARG A 161 -7.72 -2.66 18.51
CA ARG A 161 -8.92 -2.89 19.35
C ARG A 161 -9.14 -1.80 20.40
N PHE A 162 -8.11 -1.03 20.74
CA PHE A 162 -8.19 0.00 21.78
C PHE A 162 -8.62 1.37 21.26
N ASN A 163 -9.06 1.51 20.01
CA ASN A 163 -9.43 2.79 19.38
C ASN A 163 -8.35 3.89 19.50
N ILE A 164 -7.09 3.50 19.56
CA ILE A 164 -5.94 4.39 19.61
C ILE A 164 -5.66 4.93 18.19
N ASN A 165 -5.14 6.15 18.11
CA ASN A 165 -4.71 6.74 16.84
C ASN A 165 -3.70 5.82 16.12
N GLN A 166 -3.87 5.65 14.80
CA GLN A 166 -3.00 4.79 13.97
C GLN A 166 -1.52 5.15 14.09
N MET A 167 -1.17 6.44 14.18
CA MET A 167 0.22 6.88 14.34
C MET A 167 0.83 6.42 15.66
N ALA A 168 0.05 6.47 16.75
CA ALA A 168 0.49 5.98 18.04
C ALA A 168 0.67 4.45 18.03
N ILE A 169 -0.23 3.71 17.38
CA ILE A 169 -0.08 2.26 17.21
C ILE A 169 1.22 1.93 16.49
N ILE A 170 1.51 2.62 15.40
CA ILE A 170 2.72 2.42 14.60
C ILE A 170 3.96 2.77 15.42
N PHE A 171 3.95 3.91 16.12
CA PHE A 171 5.06 4.33 16.98
C PHE A 171 5.38 3.28 18.05
N PHE A 172 4.40 2.86 18.85
CA PHE A 172 4.63 1.85 19.90
C PHE A 172 5.02 0.48 19.32
N THR A 173 4.45 0.10 18.17
CA THR A 173 4.88 -1.13 17.49
C THR A 173 6.34 -1.05 17.08
N SER A 174 6.78 0.08 16.52
CA SER A 174 8.17 0.31 16.11
C SER A 174 9.12 0.33 17.32
N VAL A 175 8.72 0.95 18.45
CA VAL A 175 9.53 0.93 19.69
C VAL A 175 9.72 -0.51 20.18
N ILE A 176 8.64 -1.26 20.32
CA ILE A 176 8.69 -2.62 20.86
C ILE A 176 9.46 -3.55 19.92
N SER A 177 9.20 -3.50 18.62
CA SER A 177 9.93 -4.32 17.64
C SER A 177 11.42 -3.92 17.60
N GLY A 178 11.74 -2.63 17.64
CA GLY A 178 13.13 -2.15 17.69
C GLY A 178 13.89 -2.67 18.91
N VAL A 179 13.28 -2.66 20.10
CA VAL A 179 13.89 -3.26 21.31
C VAL A 179 14.17 -4.76 21.10
N VAL A 180 13.18 -5.51 20.58
CA VAL A 180 13.34 -6.96 20.36
C VAL A 180 14.39 -7.24 19.30
N SER A 181 14.46 -6.45 18.24
CA SER A 181 15.49 -6.58 17.18
C SER A 181 16.88 -6.32 17.72
N ILE A 182 17.07 -5.28 18.54
CA ILE A 182 18.34 -5.02 19.22
C ILE A 182 18.76 -6.21 20.08
N LEU A 183 17.85 -6.74 20.90
CA LEU A 183 18.14 -7.89 21.76
C LEU A 183 18.50 -9.14 20.97
N LEU A 184 17.79 -9.43 19.87
CA LEU A 184 18.10 -10.59 19.03
C LEU A 184 19.40 -10.41 18.24
N CYS A 185 19.67 -9.22 17.73
CA CYS A 185 20.91 -8.92 17.00
C CYS A 185 22.14 -8.89 17.92
N SER A 186 21.97 -8.53 19.21
CA SER A 186 23.07 -8.56 20.21
C SER A 186 23.63 -9.99 20.46
N LEU A 187 22.91 -11.02 20.04
CA LEU A 187 23.42 -12.40 20.05
C LEU A 187 24.55 -12.63 19.00
N GLY A 188 24.84 -11.63 18.17
CA GLY A 188 25.93 -11.72 17.19
C GLY A 188 25.61 -12.48 15.89
N LEU A 189 24.32 -12.78 15.65
CA LEU A 189 23.89 -13.62 14.51
C LEU A 189 23.42 -12.82 13.30
N ALA A 190 23.07 -11.53 13.49
CA ALA A 190 22.44 -10.72 12.44
C ALA A 190 22.84 -9.23 12.53
N ASN A 191 22.73 -8.58 11.37
CA ASN A 191 22.96 -7.14 11.21
C ASN A 191 21.68 -6.36 11.47
N LEU A 192 21.69 -5.49 12.49
CA LEU A 192 20.53 -4.73 12.93
C LEU A 192 19.92 -3.87 11.81
N ASP A 193 20.73 -3.14 11.02
CA ASP A 193 20.23 -2.29 9.94
C ASP A 193 19.42 -3.09 8.91
N LYS A 194 19.90 -4.29 8.55
CA LYS A 194 19.22 -5.15 7.59
C LYS A 194 17.92 -5.71 8.13
N VAL A 195 17.90 -6.05 9.41
CA VAL A 195 16.70 -6.51 10.11
C VAL A 195 15.66 -5.39 10.17
N LEU A 196 16.06 -4.18 10.59
CA LEU A 196 15.15 -3.04 10.68
C LEU A 196 14.54 -2.64 9.33
N ILE A 197 15.31 -2.64 8.23
CA ILE A 197 14.78 -2.35 6.89
C ILE A 197 13.65 -3.34 6.54
N GLY A 198 13.83 -4.63 6.80
CA GLY A 198 12.81 -5.64 6.54
C GLY A 198 11.54 -5.45 7.37
N GLU A 199 11.68 -5.11 8.65
CA GLU A 199 10.55 -4.84 9.55
C GLU A 199 9.77 -3.59 9.14
N ILE A 200 10.49 -2.53 8.78
CA ILE A 200 9.89 -1.27 8.32
C ILE A 200 9.03 -1.49 7.08
N MET A 201 9.40 -2.40 6.17
CA MET A 201 8.60 -2.70 4.99
C MET A 201 7.16 -3.09 5.30
N LEU A 202 6.88 -3.70 6.46
CA LEU A 202 5.51 -4.03 6.90
C LEU A 202 4.67 -2.81 7.29
N MET A 203 5.31 -1.71 7.67
CA MET A 203 4.64 -0.53 8.24
C MET A 203 4.75 0.70 7.36
N ILE A 204 5.71 0.72 6.42
CA ILE A 204 6.03 1.91 5.62
C ILE A 204 4.86 2.34 4.73
N PRO A 205 4.52 3.64 4.71
CA PRO A 205 3.40 4.15 3.92
C PRO A 205 3.76 4.36 2.44
N GLY A 206 4.56 3.49 1.84
CA GLY A 206 5.05 3.65 0.47
C GLY A 206 3.95 3.66 -0.58
N VAL A 207 2.95 2.78 -0.45
CA VAL A 207 1.76 2.77 -1.32
C VAL A 207 0.96 4.07 -1.17
N ALA A 208 0.80 4.56 0.08
CA ALA A 208 0.09 5.81 0.34
C ALA A 208 0.81 7.01 -0.29
N MET A 209 2.15 7.06 -0.22
CA MET A 209 2.96 8.10 -0.83
C MET A 209 2.88 8.09 -2.37
N THR A 210 2.98 6.92 -2.99
CA THR A 210 2.84 6.79 -4.45
C THR A 210 1.45 7.19 -4.92
N ASN A 211 0.39 6.75 -4.22
CA ASN A 211 -0.97 7.14 -4.53
C ASN A 211 -1.22 8.64 -4.31
N ALA A 212 -0.59 9.25 -3.30
CA ALA A 212 -0.68 10.70 -3.06
C ALA A 212 -0.15 11.50 -4.27
N ILE A 213 1.02 11.14 -4.78
CA ILE A 213 1.61 11.79 -5.94
C ILE A 213 0.74 11.55 -7.18
N ARG A 214 0.21 10.34 -7.36
CA ARG A 214 -0.70 10.03 -8.46
C ARG A 214 -1.97 10.87 -8.41
N ASP A 215 -2.60 10.99 -7.24
CA ASP A 215 -3.83 11.78 -7.08
C ASP A 215 -3.56 13.25 -7.44
N MET A 216 -2.43 13.83 -7.00
CA MET A 216 -2.02 15.18 -7.40
C MET A 216 -1.84 15.33 -8.92
N LEU A 217 -1.20 14.36 -9.57
CA LEU A 217 -0.93 14.41 -11.02
C LEU A 217 -2.20 14.27 -11.88
N ILE A 218 -3.24 13.61 -11.39
CA ILE A 218 -4.54 13.52 -12.10
C ILE A 218 -5.48 14.68 -11.80
N GLY A 219 -5.04 15.65 -10.96
CA GLY A 219 -5.75 16.89 -10.66
C GLY A 219 -6.45 16.91 -9.30
N ASP A 220 -6.48 15.82 -8.55
CA ASP A 220 -7.04 15.75 -7.19
C ASP A 220 -5.97 16.15 -6.16
N ILE A 221 -5.55 17.41 -6.24
CA ILE A 221 -4.44 17.96 -5.43
C ILE A 221 -4.75 17.89 -3.94
N ALA A 222 -5.99 18.21 -3.54
CA ALA A 222 -6.36 18.24 -2.13
C ALA A 222 -6.26 16.87 -1.48
N THR A 223 -6.83 15.83 -2.11
CA THR A 223 -6.73 14.44 -1.64
C THR A 223 -5.30 13.94 -1.63
N GLY A 224 -4.54 14.24 -2.69
CA GLY A 224 -3.13 13.86 -2.79
C GLY A 224 -2.29 14.50 -1.68
N LEU A 225 -2.48 15.79 -1.38
CA LEU A 225 -1.76 16.50 -0.31
C LEU A 225 -2.10 15.94 1.08
N LEU A 226 -3.37 15.69 1.37
CA LEU A 226 -3.80 15.07 2.63
C LEU A 226 -3.20 13.67 2.82
N ARG A 227 -3.15 12.87 1.75
CA ARG A 227 -2.56 11.53 1.76
C ARG A 227 -1.04 11.58 1.94
N LEU A 228 -0.37 12.53 1.29
CA LEU A 228 1.07 12.74 1.46
C LEU A 228 1.42 13.17 2.88
N ALA A 229 0.69 14.14 3.45
CA ALA A 229 0.89 14.57 4.83
C ALA A 229 0.73 13.41 5.82
N ASN A 230 -0.32 12.59 5.65
CA ASN A 230 -0.52 11.39 6.47
C ASN A 230 0.63 10.37 6.31
N ALA A 231 1.11 10.14 5.09
CA ALA A 231 2.23 9.24 4.84
C ALA A 231 3.53 9.74 5.51
N VAL A 232 3.81 11.04 5.45
CA VAL A 232 4.98 11.65 6.13
C VAL A 232 4.88 11.51 7.65
N LEU A 233 3.70 11.74 8.23
CA LEU A 233 3.49 11.58 9.68
C LEU A 233 3.66 10.11 10.12
N ILE A 234 3.17 9.15 9.34
CA ILE A 234 3.38 7.72 9.59
C ILE A 234 4.87 7.37 9.50
N ALA A 235 5.57 7.84 8.47
CA ALA A 235 7.01 7.65 8.32
C ALA A 235 7.78 8.23 9.52
N GLY A 236 7.42 9.44 9.98
CA GLY A 236 7.96 10.03 11.18
C GLY A 236 7.71 9.21 12.45
N ALA A 237 6.51 8.65 12.62
CA ALA A 237 6.19 7.78 13.75
C ALA A 237 7.03 6.49 13.74
N ILE A 238 7.26 5.89 12.58
CA ILE A 238 8.15 4.72 12.41
C ILE A 238 9.59 5.09 12.81
N ALA A 239 10.10 6.21 12.24
CA ALA A 239 11.45 6.67 12.49
C ALA A 239 11.73 6.90 13.99
N LEU A 240 10.89 7.71 14.62
CA LEU A 240 10.99 8.00 16.04
C LEU A 240 10.83 6.74 16.89
N GLY A 241 9.95 5.82 16.46
CA GLY A 241 9.73 4.55 17.14
C GLY A 241 10.96 3.66 17.16
N PHE A 242 11.66 3.49 16.05
CA PHE A 242 12.91 2.72 16.00
C PHE A 242 14.11 3.48 16.58
N ALA A 243 14.12 4.81 16.48
CA ALA A 243 15.19 5.62 17.05
C ALA A 243 15.21 5.61 18.58
N ALA A 244 14.05 5.59 19.23
CA ALA A 244 13.95 5.66 20.69
C ALA A 244 14.72 4.53 21.39
N PRO A 245 14.57 3.24 21.06
CA PRO A 245 15.36 2.16 21.66
C PRO A 245 16.86 2.26 21.32
N LEU A 246 17.22 2.68 20.10
CA LEU A 246 18.62 2.88 19.72
C LEU A 246 19.30 3.99 20.53
N ALA A 247 18.62 5.12 20.71
CA ALA A 247 19.11 6.23 21.52
C ALA A 247 19.25 5.85 22.99
N LEU A 248 18.28 5.10 23.54
CA LEU A 248 18.33 4.59 24.90
C LEU A 248 19.51 3.64 25.08
N MET A 249 19.74 2.73 24.16
CA MET A 249 20.86 1.79 24.19
C MET A 249 22.21 2.54 24.15
N LYS A 250 22.37 3.50 23.22
CA LYS A 250 23.59 4.34 23.16
C LYS A 250 23.80 5.11 24.46
N GLY A 251 22.76 5.65 25.08
CA GLY A 251 22.80 6.33 26.36
C GLY A 251 23.24 5.42 27.52
N LEU A 252 22.69 4.21 27.61
CA LEU A 252 23.06 3.23 28.63
C LEU A 252 24.49 2.70 28.46
N ALA A 253 24.93 2.50 27.22
CA ALA A 253 26.32 2.11 26.93
C ALA A 253 27.31 3.21 27.36
N ASN A 254 27.00 4.49 27.11
CA ASN A 254 27.83 5.62 27.55
C ASN A 254 27.93 5.74 29.08
N LEU A 255 26.93 5.25 29.83
CA LEU A 255 26.94 5.20 31.30
C LEU A 255 27.61 3.94 31.84
N SER A 256 28.24 3.11 30.99
CA SER A 256 28.86 1.82 31.35
C SER A 256 27.93 0.85 32.09
N LEU A 257 26.62 1.04 31.96
CA LEU A 257 25.61 0.19 32.60
C LEU A 257 25.34 -1.10 31.82
N ILE A 258 25.55 -1.10 30.51
CA ILE A 258 25.34 -2.25 29.64
C ILE A 258 26.35 -2.20 28.47
N GLU A 259 27.16 -3.24 28.33
CA GLU A 259 27.95 -3.47 27.11
C GLU A 259 27.15 -4.32 26.13
N ILE A 260 26.30 -3.67 25.32
CA ILE A 260 25.62 -4.35 24.20
C ILE A 260 26.51 -4.18 22.98
N HIS A 261 27.25 -5.23 22.66
CA HIS A 261 28.00 -5.31 21.42
C HIS A 261 27.04 -5.77 20.30
N VAL A 262 26.59 -4.84 19.46
CA VAL A 262 25.90 -5.20 18.21
C VAL A 262 27.01 -5.34 17.16
N PRO A 263 27.42 -6.56 16.82
CA PRO A 263 28.51 -6.75 15.85
C PRO A 263 28.05 -6.25 14.49
N PHE A 264 28.82 -5.33 13.90
CA PHE A 264 28.66 -4.97 12.51
C PHE A 264 29.25 -6.08 11.65
N ILE A 265 28.43 -7.04 11.26
CA ILE A 265 28.85 -8.13 10.38
C ILE A 265 28.92 -7.56 8.96
N MET A 266 30.14 -7.25 8.51
CA MET A 266 30.38 -6.95 7.10
C MET A 266 30.07 -8.19 6.26
N ILE A 267 28.86 -8.26 5.72
CA ILE A 267 28.54 -9.23 4.69
C ILE A 267 29.02 -8.65 3.38
N PRO A 268 29.86 -9.38 2.63
CA PRO A 268 30.32 -8.90 1.33
C PRO A 268 29.12 -8.59 0.45
N ILE A 269 29.09 -7.38 -0.12
CA ILE A 269 28.06 -6.97 -1.09
C ILE A 269 28.05 -8.02 -2.17
N ARG A 270 26.93 -8.78 -2.24
CA ARG A 270 26.76 -9.78 -3.27
C ARG A 270 26.77 -9.08 -4.64
N SER A 271 27.73 -9.41 -5.49
CA SER A 271 27.87 -8.85 -6.82
C SER A 271 27.62 -9.94 -7.88
N GLY A 272 27.24 -9.53 -9.09
CA GLY A 272 27.07 -10.44 -10.21
C GLY A 272 25.71 -11.14 -10.29
N ALA A 273 25.65 -12.20 -11.11
CA ALA A 273 24.41 -12.91 -11.43
C ALA A 273 23.67 -13.48 -10.19
N LEU A 274 24.41 -13.93 -9.18
CA LEU A 274 23.84 -14.46 -7.94
C LEU A 274 23.04 -13.39 -7.17
N ALA A 275 23.58 -12.17 -7.09
CA ALA A 275 22.87 -11.05 -6.43
C ALA A 275 21.57 -10.70 -7.14
N VAL A 276 21.60 -10.62 -8.47
CA VAL A 276 20.40 -10.37 -9.29
C VAL A 276 19.35 -11.46 -9.08
N THR A 277 19.78 -12.73 -9.09
CA THR A 277 18.88 -13.88 -8.88
C THR A 277 18.22 -13.81 -7.51
N ILE A 278 18.98 -13.53 -6.45
CA ILE A 278 18.45 -13.40 -5.09
C ILE A 278 17.44 -12.25 -5.01
N GLN A 279 17.74 -11.09 -5.59
CA GLN A 279 16.81 -9.96 -5.60
C GLN A 279 15.51 -10.30 -6.33
N ILE A 280 15.55 -10.96 -7.48
CA ILE A 280 14.35 -11.37 -8.23
C ILE A 280 13.53 -12.38 -7.43
N VAL A 281 14.16 -13.38 -6.82
CA VAL A 281 13.47 -14.39 -6.01
C VAL A 281 12.85 -13.76 -4.75
N THR A 282 13.58 -12.89 -4.09
CA THR A 282 13.07 -12.24 -2.87
C THR A 282 12.02 -11.17 -3.18
N ALA A 283 12.08 -10.48 -4.32
CA ALA A 283 10.99 -9.64 -4.82
C ALA A 283 9.71 -10.47 -5.08
N PHE A 284 9.85 -11.66 -5.69
CA PHE A 284 8.73 -12.59 -5.87
C PHE A 284 8.10 -12.97 -4.52
N ILE A 285 8.91 -13.38 -3.53
CA ILE A 285 8.47 -13.78 -2.20
C ILE A 285 7.81 -12.61 -1.47
N GLY A 286 8.45 -11.44 -1.49
CA GLY A 286 7.93 -10.23 -0.82
C GLY A 286 6.60 -9.76 -1.40
N CYS A 287 6.43 -9.76 -2.74
CA CYS A 287 5.16 -9.43 -3.39
C CYS A 287 4.05 -10.44 -3.09
N ILE A 288 4.36 -11.75 -3.00
CA ILE A 288 3.42 -12.76 -2.50
C ILE A 288 3.04 -12.46 -1.05
N GLY A 289 4.02 -12.16 -0.20
CA GLY A 289 3.78 -11.79 1.19
C GLY A 289 2.81 -10.63 1.32
N PHE A 290 3.02 -9.55 0.57
CA PHE A 290 2.10 -8.40 0.57
C PHE A 290 0.73 -8.72 -0.01
N ALA A 291 0.65 -9.53 -1.07
CA ALA A 291 -0.63 -9.96 -1.61
C ALA A 291 -1.47 -10.73 -0.57
N LEU A 292 -0.83 -11.60 0.22
CA LEU A 292 -1.46 -12.29 1.34
C LEU A 292 -1.82 -11.31 2.48
N PHE A 293 -0.95 -10.36 2.79
CA PHE A 293 -1.17 -9.34 3.81
C PHE A 293 -2.39 -8.46 3.49
N PHE A 294 -2.60 -8.12 2.21
CA PHE A 294 -3.75 -7.38 1.70
C PHE A 294 -4.98 -8.25 1.42
N ASN A 295 -4.99 -9.49 1.86
CA ASN A 295 -6.14 -10.40 1.70
C ASN A 295 -6.53 -10.69 0.24
N MET A 296 -5.55 -10.84 -0.67
CA MET A 296 -5.85 -11.19 -2.07
C MET A 296 -6.28 -12.65 -2.22
N LYS A 297 -7.06 -12.94 -3.26
CA LYS A 297 -7.47 -14.32 -3.62
C LYS A 297 -6.28 -15.16 -4.09
N LYS A 298 -6.34 -16.48 -3.86
CA LYS A 298 -5.23 -17.42 -4.13
C LYS A 298 -4.53 -17.25 -5.49
N ARG A 299 -5.27 -17.15 -6.59
CA ARG A 299 -4.70 -16.95 -7.94
C ARG A 299 -4.04 -15.58 -8.10
N GLN A 300 -4.65 -14.55 -7.54
CA GLN A 300 -4.15 -13.18 -7.62
C GLN A 300 -2.81 -13.03 -6.88
N VAL A 301 -2.60 -13.80 -5.80
CA VAL A 301 -1.35 -13.82 -5.03
C VAL A 301 -0.17 -14.24 -5.91
N ILE A 302 -0.32 -15.30 -6.71
CA ILE A 302 0.75 -15.77 -7.61
C ILE A 302 1.04 -14.73 -8.69
N TYR A 303 0.00 -14.14 -9.28
CA TYR A 303 0.19 -13.08 -10.28
C TYR A 303 0.94 -11.87 -9.70
N SER A 304 0.68 -11.51 -8.44
CA SER A 304 1.43 -10.43 -7.77
C SER A 304 2.92 -10.76 -7.65
N GLY A 305 3.25 -11.97 -7.24
CA GLY A 305 4.65 -12.41 -7.16
C GLY A 305 5.36 -12.37 -8.51
N VAL A 306 4.74 -12.96 -9.54
CA VAL A 306 5.31 -12.97 -10.90
C VAL A 306 5.48 -11.53 -11.43
N GLY A 307 4.44 -10.70 -11.29
CA GLY A 307 4.51 -9.29 -11.70
C GLY A 307 5.64 -8.52 -11.02
N GLY A 308 5.80 -8.69 -9.68
CA GLY A 308 6.85 -8.03 -8.91
C GLY A 308 8.27 -8.48 -9.31
N ALA A 309 8.46 -9.77 -9.49
CA ALA A 309 9.75 -10.32 -9.96
C ALA A 309 10.14 -9.79 -11.35
N VAL A 310 9.20 -9.77 -12.30
CA VAL A 310 9.44 -9.25 -13.65
C VAL A 310 9.66 -7.73 -13.62
N ALA A 311 8.87 -6.98 -12.87
CA ALA A 311 9.04 -5.53 -12.74
C ALA A 311 10.41 -5.17 -12.18
N TRP A 312 10.87 -5.90 -11.15
CA TRP A 312 12.20 -5.72 -10.59
C TRP A 312 13.31 -6.09 -11.60
N GLY A 313 13.14 -7.19 -12.33
CA GLY A 313 14.07 -7.56 -13.41
C GLY A 313 14.21 -6.49 -14.48
N ILE A 314 13.08 -5.90 -14.92
CA ILE A 314 13.07 -4.76 -15.85
C ILE A 314 13.83 -3.58 -15.26
N TYR A 315 13.55 -3.22 -14.00
CA TYR A 315 14.26 -2.15 -13.31
C TYR A 315 15.78 -2.37 -13.30
N LEU A 316 16.25 -3.58 -12.96
CA LEU A 316 17.67 -3.89 -12.90
C LEU A 316 18.36 -3.77 -14.26
N ILE A 317 17.73 -4.24 -15.34
CA ILE A 317 18.26 -4.13 -16.70
C ILE A 317 18.48 -2.66 -17.08
N PHE A 318 17.45 -1.81 -16.89
CA PHE A 318 17.56 -0.41 -17.28
C PHE A 318 18.38 0.42 -16.30
N ALA A 319 18.45 0.08 -15.02
CA ALA A 319 19.32 0.71 -14.05
C ALA A 319 20.79 0.51 -14.39
N HIS A 320 21.15 -0.70 -14.85
CA HIS A 320 22.51 -0.98 -15.33
C HIS A 320 22.89 -0.20 -16.59
N LEU A 321 21.93 0.03 -17.48
CA LEU A 321 22.16 0.74 -18.76
C LEU A 321 22.20 2.25 -18.63
N MET A 322 21.44 2.85 -17.71
CA MET A 322 21.16 4.30 -17.70
C MET A 322 21.77 5.06 -16.51
N GLY A 323 22.25 4.40 -15.47
CA GLY A 323 22.91 5.04 -14.32
C GLY A 323 22.03 6.05 -13.56
N SER A 324 20.71 6.04 -13.78
CA SER A 324 19.73 6.91 -13.10
C SER A 324 18.67 6.07 -12.40
N VAL A 325 17.96 6.68 -11.44
CA VAL A 325 16.88 5.99 -10.70
C VAL A 325 15.52 6.22 -11.38
N PHE A 326 15.30 7.40 -11.98
CA PHE A 326 14.01 7.81 -12.51
C PHE A 326 13.56 6.98 -13.73
N ILE A 327 14.38 6.89 -14.78
CA ILE A 327 13.99 6.25 -16.04
C ILE A 327 13.76 4.74 -15.89
N PRO A 328 14.65 3.97 -15.22
CA PRO A 328 14.39 2.56 -14.96
C PRO A 328 13.10 2.30 -14.18
N THR A 329 12.84 3.13 -13.16
CA THR A 329 11.60 3.06 -12.36
C THR A 329 10.38 3.39 -13.22
N LEU A 330 10.45 4.40 -14.08
CA LEU A 330 9.37 4.77 -15.00
C LEU A 330 9.04 3.62 -15.96
N ILE A 331 10.05 3.01 -16.59
CA ILE A 331 9.86 1.89 -17.54
C ILE A 331 9.24 0.68 -16.82
N ALA A 332 9.78 0.32 -15.65
CA ALA A 332 9.22 -0.77 -14.84
C ALA A 332 7.78 -0.46 -14.41
N SER A 333 7.46 0.80 -14.11
CA SER A 333 6.10 1.22 -13.73
C SER A 333 5.11 1.19 -14.89
N VAL A 334 5.53 1.52 -16.10
CA VAL A 334 4.71 1.33 -17.31
C VAL A 334 4.39 -0.16 -17.49
N PHE A 335 5.38 -1.04 -17.32
CA PHE A 335 5.13 -2.48 -17.33
C PHE A 335 4.10 -2.87 -16.26
N ILE A 336 4.25 -2.40 -15.00
CA ILE A 336 3.31 -2.68 -13.91
C ILE A 336 1.90 -2.24 -14.27
N GLY A 337 1.74 -1.05 -14.85
CA GLY A 337 0.45 -0.52 -15.28
C GLY A 337 -0.21 -1.43 -16.33
N VAL A 338 0.51 -1.78 -17.41
CA VAL A 338 0.01 -2.68 -18.46
C VAL A 338 -0.32 -4.06 -17.91
N TYR A 339 0.58 -4.64 -17.09
CA TYR A 339 0.38 -5.94 -16.46
C TYR A 339 -0.87 -5.95 -15.58
N SER A 340 -1.05 -4.92 -14.76
CA SER A 340 -2.20 -4.79 -13.86
C SER A 340 -3.53 -4.68 -14.62
N GLU A 341 -3.56 -3.95 -15.74
CA GLU A 341 -4.72 -3.87 -16.62
C GLU A 341 -5.08 -5.22 -17.26
N ILE A 342 -4.06 -5.99 -17.67
CA ILE A 342 -4.28 -7.33 -18.24
C ILE A 342 -4.81 -8.27 -17.16
N MET A 343 -4.18 -8.30 -15.98
CA MET A 343 -4.59 -9.15 -14.87
C MET A 343 -5.98 -8.79 -14.34
N ALA A 344 -6.33 -7.51 -14.33
CA ALA A 344 -7.66 -7.03 -13.97
C ALA A 344 -8.76 -7.60 -14.91
N LYS A 345 -8.49 -7.63 -16.22
CA LYS A 345 -9.39 -8.20 -17.21
C LYS A 345 -9.51 -9.72 -17.07
N VAL A 346 -8.39 -10.42 -16.90
CA VAL A 346 -8.34 -11.88 -16.73
C VAL A 346 -9.11 -12.33 -15.48
N ASN A 347 -8.97 -11.59 -14.38
CA ASN A 347 -9.57 -11.94 -13.08
C ASN A 347 -10.92 -11.24 -12.82
N LYS A 348 -11.37 -10.35 -13.71
CA LYS A 348 -12.56 -9.50 -13.54
C LYS A 348 -12.53 -8.68 -12.23
N ALA A 349 -11.34 -8.28 -11.80
CA ALA A 349 -11.07 -7.57 -10.55
C ALA A 349 -10.54 -6.15 -10.84
N PRO A 350 -10.55 -5.24 -9.85
CA PRO A 350 -9.95 -3.90 -10.00
C PRO A 350 -8.44 -3.96 -10.30
N ALA A 351 -7.96 -3.14 -11.24
CA ALA A 351 -6.53 -3.07 -11.58
C ALA A 351 -5.66 -2.63 -10.38
N THR A 352 -6.22 -1.81 -9.50
CA THR A 352 -5.57 -1.33 -8.27
C THR A 352 -5.04 -2.46 -7.39
N ILE A 353 -5.74 -3.60 -7.33
CA ILE A 353 -5.33 -4.77 -6.55
C ILE A 353 -3.97 -5.30 -7.03
N PHE A 354 -3.83 -5.49 -8.34
CA PHE A 354 -2.59 -5.99 -8.95
C PHE A 354 -1.50 -4.92 -8.93
N PHE A 355 -1.88 -3.68 -9.29
CA PHE A 355 -0.95 -2.58 -9.28
C PHE A 355 -0.28 -2.41 -7.91
N THR A 356 -1.07 -2.30 -6.84
CA THR A 356 -0.55 -2.05 -5.49
C THR A 356 0.40 -3.16 -5.04
N SER A 357 0.05 -4.43 -5.26
CA SER A 357 0.86 -5.56 -4.81
C SER A 357 2.13 -5.78 -5.62
N VAL A 358 2.12 -5.46 -6.92
CA VAL A 358 3.28 -5.58 -7.82
C VAL A 358 4.25 -4.41 -7.65
N ALA A 359 3.73 -3.19 -7.48
CA ALA A 359 4.55 -1.98 -7.34
C ALA A 359 5.41 -1.98 -6.06
N ILE A 360 5.09 -2.79 -5.07
CA ILE A 360 5.81 -2.86 -3.80
C ILE A 360 7.31 -3.13 -3.99
N ALA A 361 7.70 -3.94 -4.98
CA ALA A 361 9.10 -4.17 -5.30
C ALA A 361 9.86 -2.90 -5.73
N LEU A 362 9.16 -1.90 -6.28
CA LEU A 362 9.73 -0.61 -6.70
C LEU A 362 9.57 0.50 -5.65
N ILE A 363 8.68 0.32 -4.65
CA ILE A 363 8.42 1.35 -3.65
C ILE A 363 9.69 1.72 -2.90
N PRO A 364 9.96 3.03 -2.69
CA PRO A 364 11.23 3.52 -2.16
C PRO A 364 11.37 3.31 -0.65
N GLY A 365 11.12 2.09 -0.15
CA GLY A 365 11.16 1.76 1.28
C GLY A 365 12.53 2.01 1.91
N ALA A 366 13.59 1.51 1.28
CA ALA A 366 14.95 1.72 1.76
C ALA A 366 15.36 3.20 1.73
N SER A 367 15.01 3.95 0.66
CA SER A 367 15.31 5.38 0.59
C SER A 367 14.61 6.18 1.68
N LEU A 368 13.36 5.83 2.01
CA LEU A 368 12.65 6.44 3.14
C LEU A 368 13.31 6.09 4.48
N TYR A 369 13.72 4.83 4.68
CA TYR A 369 14.43 4.41 5.89
C TYR A 369 15.73 5.19 6.05
N TYR A 370 16.61 5.21 5.04
CA TYR A 370 17.88 5.91 5.10
C TYR A 370 17.72 7.44 5.25
N ALA A 371 16.69 8.03 4.65
CA ALA A 371 16.39 9.45 4.87
C ALA A 371 16.06 9.74 6.33
N MET A 372 15.28 8.85 6.97
CA MET A 372 14.92 8.99 8.38
C MET A 372 16.10 8.74 9.31
N GLU A 373 16.91 7.71 9.04
CA GLU A 373 18.13 7.40 9.80
C GLU A 373 19.13 8.58 9.76
N SER A 374 19.39 9.11 8.55
CA SER A 374 20.26 10.26 8.36
C SER A 374 19.79 11.53 9.12
N LEU A 375 18.45 11.75 9.17
CA LEU A 375 17.88 12.84 9.98
C LEU A 375 18.18 12.68 11.46
N LEU A 376 18.13 11.45 11.99
CA LEU A 376 18.44 11.16 13.39
C LEU A 376 19.93 11.34 13.72
N ASP A 377 20.79 10.97 12.78
CA ASP A 377 22.24 11.16 12.89
C ASP A 377 22.68 12.62 12.58
N LYS A 378 21.70 13.51 12.30
CA LYS A 378 21.89 14.92 11.93
C LYS A 378 22.70 15.13 10.64
N ASP A 379 22.77 14.13 9.80
CA ASP A 379 23.32 14.23 8.45
C ASP A 379 22.26 14.71 7.48
N MET A 380 22.12 16.03 7.38
CA MET A 380 21.10 16.67 6.54
C MET A 380 21.35 16.46 5.05
N GLU A 381 22.60 16.27 4.63
CA GLU A 381 22.95 16.03 3.22
C GLU A 381 22.49 14.63 2.80
N ALA A 382 22.84 13.61 3.55
CA ALA A 382 22.37 12.24 3.28
C ALA A 382 20.85 12.11 3.41
N ALA A 383 20.23 12.81 4.39
CA ALA A 383 18.78 12.84 4.55
C ALA A 383 18.08 13.45 3.33
N ALA A 384 18.58 14.59 2.83
CA ALA A 384 18.04 15.24 1.63
C ALA A 384 18.24 14.38 0.37
N TYR A 385 19.41 13.75 0.20
CA TYR A 385 19.69 12.85 -0.90
C TYR A 385 18.73 11.65 -0.93
N ASN A 386 18.58 10.96 0.19
CA ASN A 386 17.69 9.80 0.29
C ASN A 386 16.22 10.19 0.17
N GLY A 387 15.82 11.33 0.75
CA GLY A 387 14.47 11.88 0.61
C GLY A 387 14.12 12.23 -0.84
N ASN A 388 15.06 12.87 -1.55
CA ASN A 388 14.89 13.19 -2.98
C ASN A 388 14.81 11.93 -3.84
N ASN A 389 15.59 10.89 -3.54
CA ASN A 389 15.49 9.60 -4.22
C ASN A 389 14.11 8.96 -4.00
N ALA A 390 13.59 9.01 -2.77
CA ALA A 390 12.26 8.49 -2.48
C ALA A 390 11.16 9.21 -3.26
N LEU A 391 11.22 10.54 -3.34
CA LEU A 391 10.29 11.35 -4.15
C LEU A 391 10.43 11.06 -5.65
N THR A 392 11.65 10.95 -6.13
CA THR A 392 11.94 10.63 -7.55
C THR A 392 11.35 9.29 -7.96
N ILE A 393 11.52 8.26 -7.14
CA ILE A 393 10.94 6.93 -7.37
C ILE A 393 9.41 7.00 -7.35
N ALA A 394 8.82 7.68 -6.37
CA ALA A 394 7.36 7.79 -6.26
C ALA A 394 6.76 8.59 -7.44
N LEU A 395 7.42 9.64 -7.91
CA LEU A 395 7.05 10.36 -9.13
C LEU A 395 7.12 9.45 -10.36
N ALA A 396 8.21 8.71 -10.55
CA ALA A 396 8.39 7.81 -11.68
C ALA A 396 7.31 6.71 -11.70
N ILE A 397 6.99 6.11 -10.54
CA ILE A 397 5.92 5.12 -10.43
C ILE A 397 4.57 5.75 -10.83
N SER A 398 4.26 6.91 -10.28
CA SER A 398 2.98 7.60 -10.53
C SER A 398 2.82 7.98 -12.00
N MET A 399 3.87 8.53 -12.63
CA MET A 399 3.86 8.88 -14.04
C MET A 399 3.67 7.66 -14.94
N GLY A 400 4.35 6.54 -14.66
CA GLY A 400 4.21 5.30 -15.42
C GLY A 400 2.78 4.78 -15.43
N ILE A 401 2.09 4.83 -14.28
CA ILE A 401 0.70 4.40 -14.16
C ILE A 401 -0.24 5.32 -14.92
N ILE A 402 -0.07 6.64 -14.76
CA ILE A 402 -0.91 7.63 -15.43
C ILE A 402 -0.77 7.48 -16.95
N PHE A 403 0.45 7.28 -17.43
CA PHE A 403 0.70 7.05 -18.85
C PHE A 403 -0.12 5.87 -19.38
N VAL A 404 -0.14 4.74 -18.68
CA VAL A 404 -0.93 3.56 -19.08
C VAL A 404 -2.44 3.84 -18.98
N ALA A 405 -2.90 4.50 -17.91
CA ALA A 405 -4.31 4.82 -17.72
C ALA A 405 -4.84 5.75 -18.81
N VAL A 406 -4.07 6.78 -19.18
CA VAL A 406 -4.41 7.71 -20.26
C VAL A 406 -4.42 7.00 -21.61
N ALA A 407 -3.39 6.21 -21.93
CA ALA A 407 -3.34 5.41 -23.16
C ALA A 407 -4.56 4.45 -23.26
N GLY A 408 -4.96 3.84 -22.15
CA GLY A 408 -6.15 2.99 -22.06
C GLY A 408 -7.47 3.74 -22.37
N LYS A 409 -7.63 4.95 -21.82
CA LYS A 409 -8.78 5.82 -22.11
C LYS A 409 -8.81 6.23 -23.60
N PHE A 410 -7.70 6.68 -24.16
CA PHE A 410 -7.61 7.03 -25.57
C PHE A 410 -8.01 5.86 -26.49
N ARG A 411 -7.51 4.65 -26.20
CA ARG A 411 -7.87 3.45 -26.97
C ARG A 411 -9.37 3.16 -26.93
N THR A 412 -10.01 3.37 -25.79
CA THR A 412 -11.44 3.11 -25.60
C THR A 412 -12.29 4.14 -26.36
N GLU A 413 -11.95 5.42 -26.26
CA GLU A 413 -12.65 6.50 -26.97
C GLU A 413 -12.47 6.40 -28.49
N PHE A 414 -11.28 6.06 -28.93
CA PHE A 414 -11.01 5.84 -30.36
C PHE A 414 -11.85 4.68 -30.94
N LYS A 415 -11.99 3.58 -30.18
CA LYS A 415 -12.85 2.47 -30.57
C LYS A 415 -14.34 2.82 -30.59
N LYS A 416 -14.81 3.73 -29.73
CA LYS A 416 -16.20 4.21 -29.72
C LYS A 416 -16.51 5.10 -30.96
N ARG A 417 -15.52 5.90 -31.38
CA ARG A 417 -15.67 6.78 -32.57
C ARG A 417 -15.59 6.04 -33.92
N MET A 418 -15.02 4.83 -33.92
CA MET A 418 -14.92 4.00 -35.13
C MET A 418 -16.08 3.00 -35.30
N LYS A 419 -16.98 2.90 -34.31
CA LYS A 419 -18.24 2.17 -34.40
C LYS A 419 -19.40 3.11 -34.63
#